data_5025f0f46136358a7e72e1f1c2012203
#
_entry.id   5025f0f46136358a7e72e1f1c2012203
#
_cell.length_a   1.000
_cell.length_b   1.000
_cell.length_c   1.000
_cell.angle_alpha   90.00
_cell.angle_beta   90.00
_cell.angle_gamma   90.00
#
_symmetry.space_group_name_H-M   'P 1'
#
loop_
_entity.id
_entity.type
_entity.pdbx_description
1 polymer ?
#
loop_
_entity_poly.entity_id
_entity_poly.type
_entity_poly.pdbx_seq_one_letter_code
_entity_poly.pdbx_strand_id
1 'polypeptide(L)'
;MTEDNHVLVKVEDLKMHFPIYRGVIQRQVGAVRAVDGVSFEIHKGETLGLVGESGCGKSTTGRTILQLYKPTAGKIFYEDTELTTLRPEKMRQMRKNIQMIFQDPYASLNPRMTIRDIIAEPLVAFGSATGKAIDERVRDLMKLVKLDPDFMLRYPHEFSGGQRQRIGIARAMANNPTFVVCDEPISALDVSIQAQVINLFEDLQKELDLTYLFIAHDLSMVRHISDRVAVMYLGIIVELADRNEIYANP
;
A
#
# COMPACT_ATOMS: atom_id res chain seq x y z
N MET A 1 9.92 -28.62 0.40
CA MET A 1 8.73 -27.98 0.96
C MET A 1 8.05 -27.32 -0.22
N THR A 2 6.90 -27.82 -0.63
CA THR A 2 6.12 -27.21 -1.72
C THR A 2 5.67 -25.83 -1.24
N GLU A 3 6.28 -24.77 -1.77
CA GLU A 3 5.77 -23.41 -1.60
C GLU A 3 4.32 -23.43 -2.10
N ASP A 4 3.43 -23.07 -1.20
CA ASP A 4 2.00 -22.92 -1.49
C ASP A 4 1.88 -21.68 -2.39
N ASN A 5 1.95 -21.88 -3.71
CA ASN A 5 2.00 -20.85 -4.75
C ASN A 5 0.59 -20.22 -4.92
N HIS A 6 -0.06 -19.89 -3.77
CA HIS A 6 -1.40 -19.35 -3.73
C HIS A 6 -1.40 -17.88 -4.14
N VAL A 7 -2.09 -17.57 -5.26
CA VAL A 7 -2.26 -16.20 -5.74
C VAL A 7 -3.21 -15.44 -4.81
N LEU A 8 -2.71 -14.43 -4.11
CA LEU A 8 -3.51 -13.58 -3.22
C LEU A 8 -4.19 -12.42 -3.97
N VAL A 9 -3.44 -11.78 -4.87
CA VAL A 9 -3.96 -10.67 -5.70
C VAL A 9 -3.68 -10.97 -7.15
N LYS A 10 -4.72 -10.86 -7.99
CA LYS A 10 -4.61 -10.99 -9.44
C LYS A 10 -5.18 -9.77 -10.14
N VAL A 11 -4.42 -9.22 -11.06
CA VAL A 11 -4.78 -8.05 -11.88
C VAL A 11 -4.81 -8.48 -13.33
N GLU A 12 -5.91 -8.25 -14.03
CA GLU A 12 -6.13 -8.63 -15.43
C GLU A 12 -6.53 -7.42 -16.28
N ASP A 13 -5.74 -7.10 -17.30
CA ASP A 13 -5.93 -6.03 -18.29
C ASP A 13 -6.42 -4.70 -17.66
N LEU A 14 -5.82 -4.33 -16.52
CA LEU A 14 -6.23 -3.17 -15.74
C LEU A 14 -5.98 -1.88 -16.51
N LYS A 15 -7.04 -1.06 -16.66
CA LYS A 15 -6.97 0.26 -17.28
C LYS A 15 -7.54 1.33 -16.35
N MET A 16 -6.80 2.42 -16.20
CA MET A 16 -7.26 3.61 -15.51
C MET A 16 -6.95 4.84 -16.37
N HIS A 17 -7.98 5.38 -17.00
CA HIS A 17 -7.91 6.51 -17.89
C HIS A 17 -8.66 7.70 -17.27
N PHE A 18 -7.96 8.81 -17.06
CA PHE A 18 -8.55 10.05 -16.54
C PHE A 18 -9.02 10.91 -17.71
N PRO A 19 -10.34 11.19 -17.83
CA PRO A 19 -10.87 11.98 -18.95
C PRO A 19 -10.40 13.44 -18.87
N ILE A 20 -10.06 14.01 -20.03
CA ILE A 20 -9.72 15.42 -20.20
C ILE A 20 -10.95 16.13 -20.79
N TYR A 21 -11.45 17.14 -20.06
CA TYR A 21 -12.59 17.94 -20.51
C TYR A 21 -12.13 19.33 -20.96
N ARG A 22 -12.76 19.88 -22.03
CA ARG A 22 -12.53 21.25 -22.52
C ARG A 22 -13.83 22.00 -22.80
N GLY A 23 -13.73 23.32 -22.73
CA GLY A 23 -14.83 24.24 -23.03
C GLY A 23 -15.84 24.41 -21.89
N VAL A 24 -16.76 25.39 -22.05
CA VAL A 24 -17.78 25.72 -21.04
C VAL A 24 -18.76 24.55 -20.83
N ILE A 25 -19.02 23.74 -21.88
CA ILE A 25 -19.92 22.58 -21.86
C ILE A 25 -19.19 21.31 -21.37
N GLN A 26 -17.92 21.40 -20.93
CA GLN A 26 -17.09 20.27 -20.45
C GLN A 26 -17.15 19.04 -21.37
N ARG A 27 -16.88 19.23 -22.67
CA ARG A 27 -16.83 18.11 -23.61
C ARG A 27 -15.52 17.34 -23.42
N GLN A 28 -15.61 16.01 -23.30
CA GLN A 28 -14.42 15.15 -23.27
C GLN A 28 -13.67 15.22 -24.60
N VAL A 29 -12.39 15.62 -24.56
CA VAL A 29 -11.53 15.78 -25.72
C VAL A 29 -10.39 14.78 -25.77
N GLY A 30 -10.18 14.01 -24.69
CA GLY A 30 -9.13 13.00 -24.59
C GLY A 30 -9.14 12.32 -23.23
N ALA A 31 -8.12 11.53 -22.96
CA ALA A 31 -7.88 10.93 -21.65
C ALA A 31 -6.36 10.77 -21.38
N VAL A 32 -5.95 10.93 -20.14
CA VAL A 32 -4.63 10.51 -19.66
C VAL A 32 -4.70 9.02 -19.33
N ARG A 33 -3.95 8.19 -20.05
CA ARG A 33 -3.89 6.75 -19.83
C ARG A 33 -2.84 6.45 -18.76
N ALA A 34 -3.22 6.63 -17.50
CA ALA A 34 -2.29 6.44 -16.39
C ALA A 34 -1.92 4.97 -16.16
N VAL A 35 -2.86 4.05 -16.44
CA VAL A 35 -2.66 2.59 -16.49
C VAL A 35 -3.36 2.08 -17.74
N ASP A 36 -2.68 1.29 -18.58
CA ASP A 36 -3.21 0.89 -19.89
C ASP A 36 -2.92 -0.57 -20.24
N GLY A 37 -3.64 -1.50 -19.61
CA GLY A 37 -3.54 -2.94 -19.89
C GLY A 37 -2.53 -3.69 -18.99
N VAL A 38 -2.45 -3.33 -17.73
CA VAL A 38 -1.54 -3.96 -16.77
C VAL A 38 -2.12 -5.28 -16.25
N SER A 39 -1.30 -6.35 -16.29
CA SER A 39 -1.66 -7.67 -15.77
C SER A 39 -0.49 -8.26 -14.97
N PHE A 40 -0.76 -8.76 -13.76
CA PHE A 40 0.19 -9.48 -12.92
C PHE A 40 -0.52 -10.20 -11.77
N GLU A 41 0.23 -11.07 -11.11
CA GLU A 41 -0.21 -11.81 -9.91
C GLU A 41 0.76 -11.57 -8.77
N ILE A 42 0.25 -11.52 -7.53
CA ILE A 42 1.03 -11.44 -6.30
C ILE A 42 0.65 -12.66 -5.45
N HIS A 43 1.66 -13.43 -5.04
CA HIS A 43 1.45 -14.62 -4.23
C HIS A 43 1.38 -14.25 -2.73
N LYS A 44 0.75 -15.11 -1.96
CA LYS A 44 0.66 -14.92 -0.51
C LYS A 44 2.07 -14.93 0.12
N GLY A 45 2.33 -13.96 1.01
CA GLY A 45 3.63 -13.77 1.66
C GLY A 45 4.71 -13.14 0.77
N GLU A 46 4.40 -12.86 -0.52
CA GLU A 46 5.33 -12.23 -1.47
C GLU A 46 5.40 -10.72 -1.29
N THR A 47 6.55 -10.14 -1.57
CA THR A 47 6.72 -8.72 -1.86
C THR A 47 6.95 -8.53 -3.35
N LEU A 48 5.95 -8.02 -4.08
CA LEU A 48 6.11 -7.57 -5.45
C LEU A 48 6.52 -6.08 -5.46
N GLY A 49 7.73 -5.80 -5.94
CA GLY A 49 8.21 -4.43 -6.20
C GLY A 49 7.62 -3.88 -7.49
N LEU A 50 7.04 -2.68 -7.47
CA LEU A 50 6.60 -1.96 -8.67
C LEU A 50 7.45 -0.72 -8.84
N VAL A 51 8.31 -0.71 -9.86
CA VAL A 51 9.29 0.34 -10.12
C VAL A 51 9.05 1.02 -11.45
N GLY A 52 9.66 2.18 -11.66
CA GLY A 52 9.60 2.96 -12.90
C GLY A 52 9.70 4.46 -12.63
N GLU A 53 9.76 5.26 -13.69
CA GLU A 53 9.89 6.72 -13.60
C GLU A 53 8.72 7.38 -12.88
N SER A 54 8.95 8.60 -12.37
CA SER A 54 7.86 9.38 -11.76
C SER A 54 6.76 9.67 -12.79
N GLY A 55 5.50 9.48 -12.40
CA GLY A 55 4.36 9.70 -13.30
C GLY A 55 4.04 8.54 -14.26
N CYS A 56 4.78 7.42 -14.25
CA CYS A 56 4.49 6.28 -15.14
C CYS A 56 3.23 5.48 -14.78
N GLY A 57 2.56 5.77 -13.64
CA GLY A 57 1.29 5.13 -13.26
C GLY A 57 1.32 4.24 -12.02
N LYS A 58 2.47 4.06 -11.34
CA LYS A 58 2.63 3.16 -10.17
C LYS A 58 1.62 3.40 -9.06
N SER A 59 1.58 4.63 -8.51
CA SER A 59 0.63 5.00 -7.45
C SER A 59 -0.82 4.88 -7.91
N THR A 60 -1.09 5.17 -9.18
CA THR A 60 -2.42 4.99 -9.78
C THR A 60 -2.80 3.50 -9.80
N THR A 61 -1.86 2.61 -10.18
CA THR A 61 -2.07 1.16 -10.15
C THR A 61 -2.40 0.69 -8.74
N GLY A 62 -1.60 1.03 -7.72
CA GLY A 62 -1.85 0.66 -6.33
C GLY A 62 -3.20 1.15 -5.81
N ARG A 63 -3.55 2.41 -6.06
CA ARG A 63 -4.84 2.99 -5.66
C ARG A 63 -6.03 2.36 -6.38
N THR A 64 -5.86 1.97 -7.64
CA THR A 64 -6.91 1.28 -8.41
C THR A 64 -7.12 -0.15 -7.91
N ILE A 65 -6.05 -0.87 -7.54
CA ILE A 65 -6.15 -2.21 -6.93
C ILE A 65 -6.98 -2.15 -5.64
N LEU A 66 -6.77 -1.16 -4.80
CA LEU A 66 -7.55 -0.95 -3.56
C LEU A 66 -8.95 -0.35 -3.78
N GLN A 67 -9.37 -0.19 -5.04
CA GLN A 67 -10.66 0.42 -5.39
C GLN A 67 -10.85 1.82 -4.78
N LEU A 68 -9.75 2.58 -4.63
CA LEU A 68 -9.79 4.03 -4.34
C LEU A 68 -10.11 4.81 -5.62
N TYR A 69 -9.65 4.30 -6.77
CA TYR A 69 -10.10 4.70 -8.09
C TYR A 69 -10.88 3.55 -8.73
N LYS A 70 -12.04 3.84 -9.31
CA LYS A 70 -12.77 2.85 -10.07
C LYS A 70 -12.09 2.67 -11.42
N PRO A 71 -11.64 1.45 -11.79
CA PRO A 71 -10.97 1.23 -13.06
C PRO A 71 -11.87 1.54 -14.25
N THR A 72 -11.27 1.98 -15.37
CA THR A 72 -11.95 2.18 -16.64
C THR A 72 -12.30 0.85 -17.31
N ALA A 73 -11.40 -0.14 -17.17
CA ALA A 73 -11.58 -1.52 -17.63
C ALA A 73 -10.63 -2.46 -16.86
N GLY A 74 -10.76 -3.76 -17.08
CA GLY A 74 -9.98 -4.80 -16.44
C GLY A 74 -10.61 -5.31 -15.15
N LYS A 75 -9.97 -6.31 -14.55
CA LYS A 75 -10.45 -6.99 -13.33
C LYS A 75 -9.37 -7.04 -12.28
N ILE A 76 -9.78 -7.03 -11.03
CA ILE A 76 -8.91 -7.17 -9.87
C ILE A 76 -9.55 -8.21 -8.96
N PHE A 77 -8.78 -9.24 -8.61
CA PHE A 77 -9.19 -10.27 -7.69
C PHE A 77 -8.33 -10.19 -6.43
N TYR A 78 -8.95 -10.39 -5.30
CA TYR A 78 -8.33 -10.66 -4.03
C TYR A 78 -8.81 -12.05 -3.60
N GLU A 79 -7.90 -13.01 -3.51
CA GLU A 79 -8.26 -14.43 -3.48
C GLU A 79 -9.22 -14.74 -4.65
N ASP A 80 -10.33 -15.42 -4.39
CA ASP A 80 -11.36 -15.75 -5.38
C ASP A 80 -12.40 -14.64 -5.58
N THR A 81 -12.24 -13.48 -4.95
CA THR A 81 -13.23 -12.40 -4.97
C THR A 81 -12.87 -11.30 -5.96
N GLU A 82 -13.68 -11.08 -6.99
CA GLU A 82 -13.52 -9.95 -7.90
C GLU A 82 -13.93 -8.63 -7.24
N LEU A 83 -12.93 -7.78 -6.95
CA LEU A 83 -13.11 -6.50 -6.24
C LEU A 83 -13.86 -5.46 -7.09
N THR A 84 -13.68 -5.50 -8.42
CA THR A 84 -14.22 -4.50 -9.37
C THR A 84 -15.75 -4.51 -9.46
N THR A 85 -16.38 -5.63 -9.09
CA THR A 85 -17.83 -5.82 -9.13
C THR A 85 -18.50 -5.73 -7.76
N LEU A 86 -17.73 -5.56 -6.69
CA LEU A 86 -18.26 -5.51 -5.33
C LEU A 86 -19.15 -4.29 -5.10
N ARG A 87 -20.25 -4.51 -4.39
CA ARG A 87 -21.07 -3.42 -3.84
C ARG A 87 -20.29 -2.68 -2.73
N PRO A 88 -20.58 -1.37 -2.50
CA PRO A 88 -19.84 -0.54 -1.53
C PRO A 88 -19.70 -1.16 -0.14
N GLU A 89 -20.76 -1.80 0.38
CA GLU A 89 -20.75 -2.42 1.71
C GLU A 89 -19.78 -3.61 1.79
N LYS A 90 -19.76 -4.46 0.75
CA LYS A 90 -18.83 -5.60 0.66
C LYS A 90 -17.39 -5.11 0.47
N MET A 91 -17.19 -4.10 -0.38
CA MET A 91 -15.88 -3.49 -0.57
C MET A 91 -15.38 -2.84 0.74
N ARG A 92 -16.26 -2.20 1.52
CA ARG A 92 -15.89 -1.69 2.84
C ARG A 92 -15.41 -2.80 3.78
N GLN A 93 -16.05 -3.96 3.79
CA GLN A 93 -15.60 -5.11 4.60
C GLN A 93 -14.25 -5.63 4.11
N MET A 94 -14.05 -5.72 2.78
CA MET A 94 -12.81 -6.16 2.18
C MET A 94 -11.62 -5.26 2.55
N ARG A 95 -11.85 -3.96 2.75
CA ARG A 95 -10.82 -3.00 3.19
C ARG A 95 -10.22 -3.28 4.56
N LYS A 96 -10.76 -4.21 5.35
CA LYS A 96 -10.07 -4.70 6.56
C LYS A 96 -8.81 -5.48 6.20
N ASN A 97 -8.89 -6.28 5.12
CA ASN A 97 -7.84 -7.19 4.69
C ASN A 97 -6.83 -6.52 3.76
N ILE A 98 -7.24 -5.46 3.05
CA ILE A 98 -6.41 -4.74 2.08
C ILE A 98 -6.20 -3.30 2.54
N GLN A 99 -4.96 -2.90 2.76
CA GLN A 99 -4.62 -1.60 3.34
C GLN A 99 -3.60 -0.84 2.48
N MET A 100 -3.43 0.45 2.77
CA MET A 100 -2.45 1.30 2.09
C MET A 100 -1.61 2.08 3.08
N ILE A 101 -0.31 2.12 2.81
CA ILE A 101 0.65 3.03 3.45
C ILE A 101 1.00 4.10 2.42
N PHE A 102 0.74 5.36 2.76
CA PHE A 102 0.87 6.49 1.85
C PHE A 102 2.30 7.07 1.83
N GLN A 103 2.64 7.71 0.74
CA GLN A 103 3.93 8.34 0.46
C GLN A 103 4.29 9.44 1.48
N ASP A 104 3.34 10.32 1.82
CA ASP A 104 3.58 11.44 2.72
C ASP A 104 3.06 11.14 4.13
N PRO A 105 3.97 10.90 5.10
CA PRO A 105 3.57 10.68 6.48
C PRO A 105 2.97 11.92 7.15
N TYR A 106 3.26 13.14 6.65
CA TYR A 106 2.68 14.38 7.18
C TYR A 106 1.23 14.55 6.73
N ALA A 107 0.96 14.40 5.44
CA ALA A 107 -0.38 14.54 4.88
C ALA A 107 -1.31 13.40 5.29
N SER A 108 -0.76 12.22 5.62
CA SER A 108 -1.55 11.04 5.96
C SER A 108 -2.09 11.03 7.39
N LEU A 109 -1.56 11.83 8.30
CA LEU A 109 -1.96 11.89 9.71
C LEU A 109 -2.72 13.19 9.99
N ASN A 110 -3.91 13.09 10.60
CA ASN A 110 -4.65 14.29 11.02
C ASN A 110 -3.91 14.97 12.19
N PRO A 111 -3.39 16.22 12.02
CA PRO A 111 -2.60 16.89 13.04
C PRO A 111 -3.37 17.27 14.31
N ARG A 112 -4.71 17.18 14.28
CA ARG A 112 -5.59 17.49 15.41
C ARG A 112 -5.98 16.28 16.25
N MET A 113 -5.58 15.09 15.82
CA MET A 113 -5.85 13.84 16.53
C MET A 113 -4.60 13.39 17.30
N THR A 114 -4.81 12.71 18.44
CA THR A 114 -3.72 12.04 19.15
C THR A 114 -3.24 10.81 18.37
N ILE A 115 -2.03 10.32 18.66
CA ILE A 115 -1.52 9.08 18.04
C ILE A 115 -2.44 7.91 18.33
N ARG A 116 -2.96 7.83 19.56
CA ARG A 116 -3.97 6.85 19.95
C ARG A 116 -5.18 6.87 19.00
N ASP A 117 -5.75 8.05 18.76
CA ASP A 117 -6.97 8.17 17.95
C ASP A 117 -6.69 7.88 16.46
N ILE A 118 -5.51 8.25 15.96
CA ILE A 118 -5.08 7.95 14.59
C ILE A 118 -4.94 6.43 14.38
N ILE A 119 -4.27 5.72 15.30
CA ILE A 119 -4.08 4.27 15.19
C ILE A 119 -5.41 3.54 15.44
N ALA A 120 -6.24 4.04 16.32
CA ALA A 120 -7.55 3.47 16.65
C ALA A 120 -8.62 3.70 15.57
N GLU A 121 -8.46 4.68 14.68
CA GLU A 121 -9.46 5.06 13.68
C GLU A 121 -10.00 3.86 12.88
N PRO A 122 -9.17 2.96 12.32
CA PRO A 122 -9.68 1.78 11.63
C PRO A 122 -10.44 0.81 12.54
N LEU A 123 -10.00 0.65 13.80
CA LEU A 123 -10.68 -0.23 14.76
C LEU A 123 -12.10 0.26 15.06
N VAL A 124 -12.25 1.56 15.25
CA VAL A 124 -13.55 2.21 15.49
C VAL A 124 -14.43 2.16 14.22
N ALA A 125 -13.85 2.51 13.05
CA ALA A 125 -14.57 2.57 11.79
C ALA A 125 -15.17 1.22 11.37
N PHE A 126 -14.49 0.13 11.71
CA PHE A 126 -14.92 -1.23 11.41
C PHE A 126 -15.58 -1.96 12.59
N GLY A 127 -15.64 -1.32 13.77
CA GLY A 127 -16.20 -1.95 14.98
C GLY A 127 -15.40 -3.16 15.45
N SER A 128 -14.07 -3.20 15.17
CA SER A 128 -13.21 -4.33 15.50
C SER A 128 -12.83 -4.38 16.97
N ALA A 129 -12.89 -3.25 17.70
CA ALA A 129 -12.63 -3.14 19.11
C ALA A 129 -13.42 -1.97 19.74
N THR A 130 -13.63 -1.99 21.07
CA THR A 130 -14.31 -0.94 21.82
C THR A 130 -13.67 -0.72 23.19
N GLY A 131 -13.80 0.49 23.73
CA GLY A 131 -13.36 0.81 25.10
C GLY A 131 -11.88 0.50 25.35
N LYS A 132 -11.61 -0.20 26.47
CA LYS A 132 -10.23 -0.55 26.87
C LYS A 132 -9.48 -1.43 25.87
N ALA A 133 -10.18 -2.28 25.12
CA ALA A 133 -9.55 -3.14 24.12
C ALA A 133 -8.90 -2.32 22.98
N ILE A 134 -9.40 -1.12 22.68
CA ILE A 134 -8.75 -0.20 21.75
C ILE A 134 -7.39 0.24 22.31
N ASP A 135 -7.31 0.66 23.56
CA ASP A 135 -6.08 1.16 24.17
C ASP A 135 -5.01 0.06 24.25
N GLU A 136 -5.41 -1.16 24.60
CA GLU A 136 -4.52 -2.32 24.60
C GLU A 136 -3.98 -2.59 23.18
N ARG A 137 -4.87 -2.64 22.19
CA ARG A 137 -4.48 -2.86 20.78
C ARG A 137 -3.57 -1.76 20.27
N VAL A 138 -3.84 -0.49 20.58
CA VAL A 138 -2.97 0.64 20.19
C VAL A 138 -1.58 0.51 20.81
N ARG A 139 -1.49 0.15 22.10
CA ARG A 139 -0.20 -0.09 22.76
C ARG A 139 0.59 -1.20 22.08
N ASP A 140 -0.06 -2.31 21.72
CA ASP A 140 0.58 -3.43 21.03
C ASP A 140 1.06 -3.03 19.64
N LEU A 141 0.23 -2.29 18.88
CA LEU A 141 0.61 -1.76 17.57
C LEU A 141 1.79 -0.78 17.65
N MET A 142 1.84 0.08 18.69
CA MET A 142 2.98 0.98 18.89
C MET A 142 4.27 0.18 19.18
N LYS A 143 4.21 -0.85 20.03
CA LYS A 143 5.36 -1.74 20.26
C LYS A 143 5.80 -2.45 18.99
N LEU A 144 4.84 -2.97 18.21
CA LEU A 144 5.08 -3.66 16.95
C LEU A 144 5.90 -2.80 15.97
N VAL A 145 5.62 -1.49 15.92
CA VAL A 145 6.39 -0.55 15.08
C VAL A 145 7.56 0.12 15.80
N LYS A 146 7.97 -0.42 16.96
CA LYS A 146 9.12 0.06 17.76
C LYS A 146 8.95 1.52 18.22
N LEU A 147 7.73 1.91 18.61
CA LEU A 147 7.41 3.18 19.27
C LEU A 147 7.05 2.94 20.74
N ASP A 148 7.38 3.91 21.60
CA ASP A 148 7.02 3.88 23.01
C ASP A 148 5.50 4.11 23.18
N PRO A 149 4.75 3.16 23.79
CA PRO A 149 3.32 3.29 24.03
C PRO A 149 2.92 4.48 24.92
N ASP A 150 3.81 4.98 25.75
CA ASP A 150 3.53 6.13 26.61
C ASP A 150 3.34 7.43 25.82
N PHE A 151 3.74 7.43 24.53
CA PHE A 151 3.52 8.56 23.64
C PHE A 151 2.15 8.55 22.93
N MET A 152 1.27 7.60 23.25
CA MET A 152 -0.03 7.46 22.57
C MET A 152 -0.92 8.71 22.66
N LEU A 153 -0.77 9.54 23.69
CA LEU A 153 -1.57 10.76 23.87
C LEU A 153 -0.93 12.01 23.21
N ARG A 154 0.26 11.88 22.62
CA ARG A 154 0.91 12.99 21.88
C ARG A 154 0.27 13.19 20.51
N TYR A 155 0.62 14.33 19.90
CA TYR A 155 0.16 14.73 18.59
C TYR A 155 1.24 14.48 17.51
N PRO A 156 0.87 14.31 16.23
CA PRO A 156 1.83 14.04 15.15
C PRO A 156 2.99 15.03 15.04
N HIS A 157 2.77 16.32 15.34
CA HIS A 157 3.81 17.35 15.24
C HIS A 157 4.95 17.18 16.26
N GLU A 158 4.76 16.36 17.29
CA GLU A 158 5.78 16.05 18.31
C GLU A 158 6.72 14.90 17.90
N PHE A 159 6.52 14.32 16.70
CA PHE A 159 7.27 13.17 16.20
C PHE A 159 8.12 13.51 14.99
N SER A 160 9.27 12.83 14.84
CA SER A 160 10.09 12.91 13.63
C SER A 160 9.39 12.29 12.41
N GLY A 161 9.89 12.55 11.19
CA GLY A 161 9.35 11.98 9.96
C GLY A 161 9.28 10.46 9.99
N GLY A 162 10.36 9.79 10.41
CA GLY A 162 10.40 8.33 10.53
C GLY A 162 9.46 7.78 11.60
N GLN A 163 9.27 8.49 12.72
CA GLN A 163 8.28 8.10 13.73
C GLN A 163 6.85 8.26 13.21
N ARG A 164 6.54 9.33 12.45
CA ARG A 164 5.24 9.48 11.80
C ARG A 164 4.96 8.39 10.78
N GLN A 165 5.98 7.98 10.03
CA GLN A 165 5.84 6.84 9.11
C GLN A 165 5.49 5.56 9.88
N ARG A 166 6.14 5.29 11.00
CA ARG A 166 5.83 4.14 11.87
C ARG A 166 4.40 4.22 12.42
N ILE A 167 3.89 5.40 12.76
CA ILE A 167 2.49 5.61 13.16
C ILE A 167 1.53 5.26 11.99
N GLY A 168 1.85 5.70 10.77
CA GLY A 168 1.09 5.33 9.57
C GLY A 168 1.07 3.83 9.31
N ILE A 169 2.20 3.15 9.52
CA ILE A 169 2.31 1.70 9.44
C ILE A 169 1.45 1.03 10.53
N ALA A 170 1.55 1.47 11.80
CA ALA A 170 0.73 0.95 12.90
C ALA A 170 -0.77 1.08 12.61
N ARG A 171 -1.22 2.22 12.08
CA ARG A 171 -2.60 2.42 11.65
C ARG A 171 -3.03 1.43 10.58
N ALA A 172 -2.19 1.18 9.57
CA ALA A 172 -2.48 0.21 8.52
C ALA A 172 -2.62 -1.22 9.08
N MET A 173 -1.82 -1.58 10.10
CA MET A 173 -1.83 -2.90 10.74
C MET A 173 -3.00 -3.09 11.74
N ALA A 174 -3.80 -2.06 12.02
CA ALA A 174 -4.81 -2.08 13.09
C ALA A 174 -5.79 -3.26 12.99
N ASN A 175 -6.27 -3.58 11.80
CA ASN A 175 -7.24 -4.65 11.55
C ASN A 175 -6.61 -5.97 11.06
N ASN A 176 -5.30 -6.18 11.23
CA ASN A 176 -4.56 -7.36 10.75
C ASN A 176 -4.79 -7.61 9.25
N PRO A 177 -4.39 -6.70 8.36
CA PRO A 177 -4.52 -6.92 6.93
C PRO A 177 -3.64 -8.09 6.48
N THR A 178 -3.96 -8.66 5.33
CA THR A 178 -3.13 -9.68 4.67
C THR A 178 -2.40 -9.11 3.46
N PHE A 179 -2.94 -8.04 2.87
CA PHE A 179 -2.35 -7.36 1.72
C PHE A 179 -2.18 -5.86 1.97
N VAL A 180 -1.00 -5.33 1.70
CA VAL A 180 -0.69 -3.91 1.89
C VAL A 180 -0.02 -3.33 0.66
N VAL A 181 -0.58 -2.25 0.13
CA VAL A 181 0.06 -1.41 -0.89
C VAL A 181 0.89 -0.35 -0.19
N CYS A 182 2.20 -0.37 -0.39
CA CYS A 182 3.15 0.61 0.12
C CYS A 182 3.48 1.61 -1.02
N ASP A 183 2.84 2.78 -1.02
CA ASP A 183 3.03 3.82 -2.05
C ASP A 183 4.18 4.75 -1.67
N GLU A 184 5.40 4.46 -2.16
CA GLU A 184 6.65 5.19 -1.87
C GLU A 184 6.88 5.49 -0.36
N PRO A 185 6.78 4.47 0.53
CA PRO A 185 6.62 4.68 1.97
C PRO A 185 7.83 5.27 2.67
N ILE A 186 8.94 5.47 1.97
CA ILE A 186 10.23 5.92 2.53
C ILE A 186 10.85 7.09 1.76
N SER A 187 10.22 7.54 0.65
CA SER A 187 10.79 8.56 -0.26
C SER A 187 11.05 9.92 0.42
N ALA A 188 10.29 10.25 1.46
CA ALA A 188 10.41 11.51 2.21
C ALA A 188 11.31 11.42 3.44
N LEU A 189 12.05 10.31 3.63
CA LEU A 189 12.86 10.05 4.82
C LEU A 189 14.35 10.09 4.50
N ASP A 190 15.17 10.45 5.52
CA ASP A 190 16.62 10.37 5.45
C ASP A 190 17.11 8.93 5.26
N VAL A 191 18.23 8.71 4.56
CA VAL A 191 18.77 7.39 4.19
C VAL A 191 18.89 6.44 5.39
N SER A 192 19.39 6.93 6.53
CA SER A 192 19.52 6.11 7.75
C SER A 192 18.19 5.65 8.33
N ILE A 193 17.14 6.46 8.19
CA ILE A 193 15.79 6.15 8.63
C ILE A 193 15.10 5.22 7.62
N GLN A 194 15.35 5.39 6.33
CA GLN A 194 14.84 4.50 5.29
C GLN A 194 15.21 3.04 5.57
N ALA A 195 16.49 2.75 5.86
CA ALA A 195 16.94 1.39 6.19
C ALA A 195 16.21 0.80 7.41
N GLN A 196 15.96 1.62 8.45
CA GLN A 196 15.22 1.17 9.62
C GLN A 196 13.75 0.84 9.33
N VAL A 197 13.12 1.60 8.42
CA VAL A 197 11.72 1.37 8.02
C VAL A 197 11.62 0.14 7.09
N ILE A 198 12.60 -0.08 6.21
CA ILE A 198 12.66 -1.31 5.39
C ILE A 198 12.78 -2.54 6.28
N ASN A 199 13.71 -2.56 7.23
CA ASN A 199 13.83 -3.67 8.18
C ASN A 199 12.53 -3.89 8.98
N LEU A 200 11.81 -2.81 9.32
CA LEU A 200 10.49 -2.93 9.96
C LEU A 200 9.48 -3.63 9.04
N PHE A 201 9.43 -3.31 7.74
CA PHE A 201 8.55 -4.01 6.79
C PHE A 201 8.87 -5.51 6.69
N GLU A 202 10.16 -5.88 6.65
CA GLU A 202 10.57 -7.29 6.65
C GLU A 202 10.19 -8.01 7.95
N ASP A 203 10.39 -7.37 9.11
CA ASP A 203 9.99 -7.92 10.41
C ASP A 203 8.47 -8.16 10.44
N LEU A 204 7.67 -7.16 10.01
CA LEU A 204 6.21 -7.24 9.97
C LEU A 204 5.72 -8.31 8.99
N GLN A 205 6.36 -8.47 7.83
CA GLN A 205 6.01 -9.51 6.87
C GLN A 205 6.15 -10.90 7.47
N LYS A 206 7.27 -11.15 8.16
CA LYS A 206 7.55 -12.44 8.81
C LYS A 206 6.63 -12.70 10.01
N GLU A 207 6.34 -11.67 10.82
CA GLU A 207 5.54 -11.82 12.04
C GLU A 207 4.04 -11.96 11.75
N LEU A 208 3.54 -11.29 10.71
CA LEU A 208 2.11 -11.18 10.40
C LEU A 208 1.70 -11.89 9.10
N ASP A 209 2.63 -12.58 8.41
CA ASP A 209 2.40 -13.25 7.10
C ASP A 209 1.82 -12.28 6.05
N LEU A 210 2.41 -11.07 5.96
CA LEU A 210 1.94 -9.99 5.08
C LEU A 210 2.39 -10.20 3.63
N THR A 211 1.54 -9.77 2.72
CA THR A 211 1.83 -9.67 1.29
C THR A 211 1.91 -8.19 0.91
N TYR A 212 2.94 -7.81 0.16
CA TYR A 212 3.17 -6.41 -0.22
C TYR A 212 3.12 -6.18 -1.73
N LEU A 213 2.49 -5.07 -2.14
CA LEU A 213 2.84 -4.37 -3.37
C LEU A 213 3.67 -3.14 -2.98
N PHE A 214 4.98 -3.21 -3.19
CA PHE A 214 5.92 -2.17 -2.78
C PHE A 214 6.26 -1.26 -3.96
N ILE A 215 5.70 -0.06 -3.97
CA ILE A 215 5.91 0.95 -5.01
C ILE A 215 7.09 1.82 -4.61
N ALA A 216 8.11 1.93 -5.47
CA ALA A 216 9.24 2.80 -5.26
C ALA A 216 9.82 3.29 -6.59
N HIS A 217 10.63 4.35 -6.52
CA HIS A 217 11.43 4.83 -7.65
C HIS A 217 12.90 4.43 -7.52
N ASP A 218 13.34 4.01 -6.33
CA ASP A 218 14.73 3.57 -6.08
C ASP A 218 14.83 2.05 -6.21
N LEU A 219 15.54 1.62 -7.26
CA LEU A 219 15.78 0.21 -7.56
C LEU A 219 16.61 -0.51 -6.48
N SER A 220 17.53 0.20 -5.80
CA SER A 220 18.39 -0.41 -4.78
C SER A 220 17.58 -0.90 -3.58
N MET A 221 16.58 -0.12 -3.18
CA MET A 221 15.68 -0.48 -2.09
C MET A 221 14.75 -1.62 -2.45
N VAL A 222 14.19 -1.57 -3.66
CA VAL A 222 13.31 -2.64 -4.14
C VAL A 222 14.07 -3.96 -4.24
N ARG A 223 15.32 -3.94 -4.68
CA ARG A 223 16.18 -5.14 -4.68
C ARG A 223 16.32 -5.77 -3.30
N HIS A 224 16.29 -4.98 -2.23
CA HIS A 224 16.44 -5.51 -0.88
C HIS A 224 15.18 -6.18 -0.36
N ILE A 225 14.01 -5.55 -0.54
CA ILE A 225 12.76 -5.99 0.07
C ILE A 225 11.91 -6.91 -0.80
N SER A 226 12.06 -6.86 -2.15
CA SER A 226 11.17 -7.56 -3.07
C SER A 226 11.65 -8.96 -3.42
N ASP A 227 10.73 -9.87 -3.66
CA ASP A 227 10.97 -11.20 -4.22
C ASP A 227 10.98 -11.13 -5.75
N ARG A 228 9.98 -10.47 -6.33
CA ARG A 228 9.84 -10.19 -7.76
C ARG A 228 9.70 -8.69 -7.99
N VAL A 229 10.04 -8.25 -9.19
CA VAL A 229 9.97 -6.82 -9.58
C VAL A 229 9.22 -6.69 -10.89
N ALA A 230 8.27 -5.75 -10.92
CA ALA A 230 7.57 -5.30 -12.12
C ALA A 230 8.08 -3.90 -12.50
N VAL A 231 8.57 -3.74 -13.73
CA VAL A 231 9.03 -2.45 -14.28
C VAL A 231 7.88 -1.82 -15.04
N MET A 232 7.46 -0.64 -14.63
CA MET A 232 6.37 0.10 -15.28
C MET A 232 6.89 1.29 -16.05
N TYR A 233 6.44 1.42 -17.30
CA TYR A 233 6.76 2.53 -18.20
C TYR A 233 5.52 3.00 -18.94
N LEU A 234 5.21 4.30 -18.90
CA LEU A 234 4.09 4.94 -19.59
C LEU A 234 2.74 4.18 -19.47
N GLY A 235 2.43 3.69 -18.28
CA GLY A 235 1.15 3.04 -17.97
C GLY A 235 1.08 1.55 -18.25
N ILE A 236 2.17 0.91 -18.72
CA ILE A 236 2.25 -0.54 -18.97
C ILE A 236 3.38 -1.17 -18.16
N ILE A 237 3.29 -2.47 -17.88
CA ILE A 237 4.42 -3.25 -17.38
C ILE A 237 5.23 -3.72 -18.57
N VAL A 238 6.52 -3.38 -18.60
CA VAL A 238 7.44 -3.74 -19.68
C VAL A 238 8.29 -4.95 -19.32
N GLU A 239 8.45 -5.23 -18.02
CA GLU A 239 9.21 -6.37 -17.52
C GLU A 239 8.65 -6.83 -16.17
N LEU A 240 8.64 -8.14 -15.94
CA LEU A 240 8.27 -8.77 -14.66
C LEU A 240 9.08 -10.03 -14.49
N ALA A 241 9.97 -10.05 -13.50
CA ALA A 241 10.82 -11.20 -13.21
C ALA A 241 11.23 -11.28 -11.73
N ASP A 242 11.91 -12.37 -11.36
CA ASP A 242 12.62 -12.47 -10.08
C ASP A 242 13.62 -11.32 -9.94
N ARG A 243 13.77 -10.82 -8.71
CA ARG A 243 14.68 -9.70 -8.44
C ARG A 243 16.10 -9.92 -8.97
N ASN A 244 16.63 -11.15 -8.86
CA ASN A 244 18.01 -11.42 -9.29
C ASN A 244 18.13 -11.39 -10.82
N GLU A 245 17.11 -11.81 -11.55
CA GLU A 245 17.09 -11.78 -13.02
C GLU A 245 17.08 -10.36 -13.56
N ILE A 246 16.18 -9.50 -13.04
CA ILE A 246 16.09 -8.08 -13.47
C ILE A 246 17.39 -7.32 -13.26
N TYR A 247 18.14 -7.60 -12.17
CA TYR A 247 19.40 -6.89 -11.92
C TYR A 247 20.62 -7.51 -12.60
N ALA A 248 20.53 -8.78 -13.04
CA ALA A 248 21.62 -9.45 -13.76
C ALA A 248 21.58 -9.22 -15.27
N ASN A 249 20.38 -9.14 -15.85
CA ASN A 249 20.13 -9.02 -17.29
C ASN A 249 18.98 -8.02 -17.54
N PRO A 250 19.22 -6.70 -17.31
CA PRO A 250 18.21 -5.66 -17.51
C PRO A 250 17.92 -5.40 -19.01
#